data_76f5d40d3940762cf0e9dd46bccdae96
#
_entry.id   76f5d40d3940762cf0e9dd46bccdae96
#
_cell.length_a   1.000
_cell.length_b   1.000
_cell.length_c   1.000
_cell.angle_alpha   90.00
_cell.angle_beta   90.00
_cell.angle_gamma   90.00
#
_symmetry.space_group_name_H-M   'P 1'
#
loop_
_entity.id
_entity.type
_entity.pdbx_description
1 polymer ?
#
loop_
_entity_poly.entity_id
_entity_poly.type
_entity_poly.pdbx_seq_one_letter_code
_entity_poly.pdbx_strand_id
1 'polypeptide(L)'
;MKVLISGGGIAGLAAAHAFADGGHDVTVVELAPGLRPGGQLVDLRGTSREAAARLGLLEAITAAQLPQRGMRYVDDRGRTLAELGVEMFGGQGPVADLEILRGDLTRVLSEIVAGRVDLRFGDSIASLTSDQTGVDVAFEHGSPERFDLVVAADGVHSKVRRLVWGPEADYVRSLGGVTSFFDAPEPEPLDGWSLMDILPGRRMVMIRPDAAPGRSKAIVTWFGDHDLPDRRDVDAQKQLVRSALADGVWHLPALSAALDTSSEFYFDALVQVHMPELSRGRVVLLGDAGYCTSPLSGQGTALALIGAYVLASELGRPPDRQVVEAPARSRRYGSRYGSERWSPDAIGKKVHIEWNATRINSMTHLMGQRIKPMRSGMCGVSPFGTVRGS
;
A
#
# COMPACT_ATOMS: atom_id res chain seq x y z
N MET A 1 -27.01 8.58 1.33
CA MET A 1 -26.20 9.70 0.81
C MET A 1 -25.73 9.34 -0.58
N LYS A 2 -25.52 10.35 -1.44
CA LYS A 2 -24.83 10.22 -2.71
C LYS A 2 -23.34 10.50 -2.49
N VAL A 3 -22.50 9.49 -2.64
CA VAL A 3 -21.07 9.54 -2.30
C VAL A 3 -20.25 9.41 -3.58
N LEU A 4 -19.32 10.34 -3.81
CA LEU A 4 -18.32 10.22 -4.85
C LEU A 4 -16.99 9.77 -4.25
N ILE A 5 -16.37 8.75 -4.87
CA ILE A 5 -15.04 8.29 -4.52
C ILE A 5 -14.12 8.56 -5.71
N SER A 6 -13.07 9.33 -5.50
CA SER A 6 -12.02 9.57 -6.49
C SER A 6 -10.90 8.56 -6.32
N GLY A 7 -10.74 7.67 -7.30
CA GLY A 7 -9.74 6.61 -7.35
C GLY A 7 -10.32 5.20 -7.18
N GLY A 8 -10.11 4.34 -8.18
CA GLY A 8 -10.50 2.92 -8.24
C GLY A 8 -9.43 1.96 -7.72
N GLY A 9 -8.54 2.42 -6.83
CA GLY A 9 -7.56 1.58 -6.14
C GLY A 9 -8.15 0.83 -4.95
N ILE A 10 -7.29 0.11 -4.18
CA ILE A 10 -7.70 -0.68 -3.01
C ILE A 10 -8.52 0.15 -2.01
N ALA A 11 -8.06 1.35 -1.67
CA ALA A 11 -8.74 2.22 -0.71
C ALA A 11 -10.13 2.64 -1.21
N GLY A 12 -10.22 3.06 -2.49
CA GLY A 12 -11.47 3.52 -3.07
C GLY A 12 -12.49 2.40 -3.25
N LEU A 13 -12.09 1.25 -3.77
CA LEU A 13 -13.00 0.11 -3.94
C LEU A 13 -13.46 -0.50 -2.61
N ALA A 14 -12.56 -0.58 -1.61
CA ALA A 14 -12.95 -1.01 -0.27
C ALA A 14 -13.95 -0.03 0.38
N ALA A 15 -13.75 1.28 0.20
CA ALA A 15 -14.71 2.29 0.66
C ALA A 15 -16.03 2.20 -0.13
N ALA A 16 -15.97 2.02 -1.45
CA ALA A 16 -17.15 1.86 -2.29
C ALA A 16 -18.01 0.67 -1.82
N HIS A 17 -17.37 -0.47 -1.55
CA HIS A 17 -18.05 -1.63 -0.97
C HIS A 17 -18.71 -1.28 0.37
N ALA A 18 -17.96 -0.69 1.29
CA ALA A 18 -18.44 -0.38 2.63
C ALA A 18 -19.61 0.62 2.63
N PHE A 19 -19.56 1.65 1.77
CA PHE A 19 -20.65 2.61 1.62
C PHE A 19 -21.88 2.00 0.93
N ALA A 20 -21.69 1.19 -0.13
CA ALA A 20 -22.79 0.49 -0.80
C ALA A 20 -23.47 -0.50 0.14
N ASP A 21 -22.71 -1.20 0.98
CA ASP A 21 -23.21 -2.08 2.03
C ASP A 21 -24.01 -1.33 3.11
N GLY A 22 -23.66 -0.06 3.35
CA GLY A 22 -24.40 0.88 4.19
C GLY A 22 -25.65 1.48 3.53
N GLY A 23 -26.01 1.09 2.30
CA GLY A 23 -27.18 1.58 1.58
C GLY A 23 -27.01 2.98 0.97
N HIS A 24 -25.77 3.39 0.69
CA HIS A 24 -25.48 4.66 0.03
C HIS A 24 -25.43 4.50 -1.49
N ASP A 25 -25.77 5.56 -2.21
CA ASP A 25 -25.58 5.69 -3.66
C ASP A 25 -24.12 6.09 -3.94
N VAL A 26 -23.35 5.20 -4.55
CA VAL A 26 -21.90 5.35 -4.70
C VAL A 26 -21.49 5.43 -6.15
N THR A 27 -20.77 6.49 -6.49
CA THR A 27 -20.04 6.64 -7.74
C THR A 27 -18.54 6.59 -7.46
N VAL A 28 -17.79 5.79 -8.22
CA VAL A 28 -16.33 5.76 -8.22
C VAL A 28 -15.84 6.29 -9.55
N VAL A 29 -14.95 7.29 -9.54
CA VAL A 29 -14.26 7.77 -10.75
C VAL A 29 -12.79 7.39 -10.70
N GLU A 30 -12.28 6.76 -11.76
CA GLU A 30 -10.90 6.31 -11.90
C GLU A 30 -10.29 6.90 -13.17
N LEU A 31 -9.11 7.53 -13.00
CA LEU A 31 -8.36 8.16 -14.10
C LEU A 31 -7.93 7.16 -15.17
N ALA A 32 -7.53 5.96 -14.78
CA ALA A 32 -7.12 4.92 -15.71
C ALA A 32 -8.31 4.44 -16.56
N PRO A 33 -8.07 4.01 -17.80
CA PRO A 33 -9.14 3.53 -18.70
C PRO A 33 -9.70 2.16 -18.27
N GLY A 34 -9.14 1.54 -17.23
CA GLY A 34 -9.57 0.26 -16.66
C GLY A 34 -8.73 -0.12 -15.46
N LEU A 35 -9.06 -1.23 -14.82
CA LEU A 35 -8.26 -1.78 -13.74
C LEU A 35 -6.87 -2.16 -14.24
N ARG A 36 -5.84 -1.82 -13.49
CA ARG A 36 -4.47 -2.21 -13.79
C ARG A 36 -4.24 -3.63 -13.27
N PRO A 37 -3.93 -4.61 -14.14
CA PRO A 37 -3.56 -5.95 -13.71
C PRO A 37 -2.20 -5.94 -13.00
N GLY A 38 -1.87 -7.05 -12.32
CA GLY A 38 -0.55 -7.29 -11.75
C GLY A 38 -0.16 -6.35 -10.61
N GLY A 39 1.09 -5.90 -10.62
CA GLY A 39 1.70 -5.13 -9.52
C GLY A 39 2.35 -6.03 -8.48
N GLN A 40 2.92 -5.44 -7.43
CA GLN A 40 3.62 -6.15 -6.36
C GLN A 40 2.67 -6.96 -5.47
N LEU A 41 3.23 -7.92 -4.75
CA LEU A 41 2.56 -8.59 -3.64
C LEU A 41 2.28 -7.61 -2.51
N VAL A 42 1.10 -7.70 -1.95
CA VAL A 42 0.65 -6.98 -0.76
C VAL A 42 0.17 -7.98 0.28
N ASP A 43 0.34 -7.64 1.53
CA ASP A 43 0.03 -8.51 2.64
C ASP A 43 -1.13 -7.99 3.50
N LEU A 44 -1.82 -8.92 4.16
CA LEU A 44 -2.81 -8.63 5.19
C LEU A 44 -2.39 -9.30 6.50
N ARG A 45 -2.11 -8.47 7.51
CA ARG A 45 -1.65 -8.89 8.84
C ARG A 45 -2.46 -8.21 9.95
N GLY A 46 -2.58 -8.87 11.10
CA GLY A 46 -3.16 -8.27 12.29
C GLY A 46 -4.46 -7.53 12.01
N THR A 47 -4.50 -6.25 12.32
CA THR A 47 -5.69 -5.39 12.19
C THR A 47 -6.22 -5.24 10.77
N SER A 48 -5.37 -5.35 9.74
CA SER A 48 -5.85 -5.30 8.34
C SER A 48 -6.66 -6.54 7.96
N ARG A 49 -6.25 -7.70 8.47
CA ARG A 49 -7.00 -8.95 8.30
C ARG A 49 -8.34 -8.88 9.02
N GLU A 50 -8.35 -8.30 10.23
CA GLU A 50 -9.59 -8.05 10.96
C GLU A 50 -10.50 -7.05 10.22
N ALA A 51 -9.96 -5.98 9.68
CA ALA A 51 -10.74 -5.03 8.88
C ALA A 51 -11.32 -5.69 7.62
N ALA A 52 -10.55 -6.50 6.90
CA ALA A 52 -11.04 -7.29 5.77
C ALA A 52 -12.17 -8.24 6.16
N ALA A 53 -12.05 -8.92 7.32
CA ALA A 53 -13.11 -9.79 7.85
C ALA A 53 -14.39 -9.01 8.18
N ARG A 54 -14.26 -7.85 8.82
CA ARG A 54 -15.41 -6.99 9.17
C ARG A 54 -16.10 -6.38 7.95
N LEU A 55 -15.34 -6.15 6.88
CA LEU A 55 -15.87 -5.73 5.58
C LEU A 55 -16.49 -6.90 4.79
N GLY A 56 -16.36 -8.16 5.26
CA GLY A 56 -16.82 -9.33 4.53
C GLY A 56 -15.96 -9.70 3.32
N LEU A 57 -14.72 -9.19 3.26
CA LEU A 57 -13.80 -9.35 2.12
C LEU A 57 -12.81 -10.50 2.31
N LEU A 58 -12.61 -10.98 3.56
CA LEU A 58 -11.50 -11.87 3.90
C LEU A 58 -11.53 -13.18 3.12
N GLU A 59 -12.69 -13.78 2.94
CA GLU A 59 -12.85 -15.04 2.22
C GLU A 59 -12.44 -14.92 0.75
N ALA A 60 -12.95 -13.90 0.05
CA ALA A 60 -12.62 -13.64 -1.35
C ALA A 60 -11.12 -13.30 -1.54
N ILE A 61 -10.54 -12.53 -0.62
CA ILE A 61 -9.09 -12.21 -0.63
C ILE A 61 -8.28 -13.48 -0.41
N THR A 62 -8.67 -14.33 0.55
CA THR A 62 -7.97 -15.59 0.83
C THR A 62 -8.06 -16.57 -0.34
N ALA A 63 -9.19 -16.62 -1.05
CA ALA A 63 -9.33 -17.45 -2.24
C ALA A 63 -8.41 -17.05 -3.39
N ALA A 64 -8.01 -15.78 -3.46
CA ALA A 64 -7.11 -15.23 -4.48
C ALA A 64 -5.67 -15.05 -3.97
N GLN A 65 -5.32 -15.58 -2.78
CA GLN A 65 -3.98 -15.46 -2.22
C GLN A 65 -2.94 -16.18 -3.08
N LEU A 66 -1.71 -15.66 -3.07
CA LEU A 66 -0.54 -16.32 -3.62
C LEU A 66 0.32 -16.86 -2.47
N PRO A 67 0.33 -18.19 -2.24
CA PRO A 67 1.05 -18.77 -1.11
C PRO A 67 2.54 -18.43 -1.13
N GLN A 68 3.07 -17.99 -0.01
CA GLN A 68 4.48 -17.67 0.18
C GLN A 68 5.10 -18.59 1.23
N ARG A 69 6.35 -18.99 1.05
CA ARG A 69 7.14 -19.74 2.02
C ARG A 69 7.97 -18.83 2.92
N GLY A 70 8.41 -17.70 2.39
CA GLY A 70 9.26 -16.76 3.12
C GLY A 70 10.18 -15.95 2.23
N MET A 71 11.25 -15.44 2.82
CA MET A 71 12.27 -14.64 2.16
C MET A 71 13.65 -15.24 2.38
N ARG A 72 14.44 -15.32 1.33
CA ARG A 72 15.86 -15.68 1.34
C ARG A 72 16.69 -14.43 1.06
N TYR A 73 17.60 -14.13 1.94
CA TYR A 73 18.68 -13.19 1.67
C TYR A 73 19.79 -13.95 0.93
N VAL A 74 20.21 -13.40 -0.19
CA VAL A 74 21.24 -14.02 -1.03
C VAL A 74 22.42 -13.07 -1.19
N ASP A 75 23.58 -13.64 -1.53
CA ASP A 75 24.76 -12.86 -1.92
C ASP A 75 24.78 -12.61 -3.44
N ASP A 76 25.83 -11.93 -3.90
CA ASP A 76 26.09 -11.59 -5.32
C ASP A 76 26.24 -12.82 -6.25
N ARG A 77 26.29 -14.05 -5.70
CA ARG A 77 26.34 -15.31 -6.42
C ARG A 77 25.07 -16.15 -6.26
N GLY A 78 24.05 -15.60 -5.62
CA GLY A 78 22.80 -16.30 -5.35
C GLY A 78 22.85 -17.30 -4.19
N ARG A 79 23.96 -17.34 -3.42
CA ARG A 79 24.05 -18.24 -2.27
C ARG A 79 23.22 -17.68 -1.13
N THR A 80 22.37 -18.52 -0.55
CA THR A 80 21.54 -18.16 0.60
C THR A 80 22.39 -17.83 1.82
N LEU A 81 22.24 -16.61 2.32
CA LEU A 81 22.87 -16.11 3.54
C LEU A 81 21.97 -16.30 4.78
N ALA A 82 20.65 -16.14 4.58
CA ALA A 82 19.66 -16.33 5.64
C ALA A 82 18.29 -16.67 5.02
N GLU A 83 17.50 -17.44 5.74
CA GLU A 83 16.11 -17.73 5.39
C GLU A 83 15.19 -17.25 6.53
N LEU A 84 14.11 -16.56 6.14
CA LEU A 84 13.05 -16.13 7.04
C LEU A 84 11.74 -16.75 6.56
N GLY A 85 11.39 -17.91 7.12
CA GLY A 85 10.13 -18.59 6.83
C GLY A 85 8.93 -17.85 7.43
N VAL A 86 7.78 -17.96 6.79
CA VAL A 86 6.52 -17.35 7.24
C VAL A 86 6.20 -17.77 8.68
N GLU A 87 6.43 -19.04 9.02
CA GLU A 87 6.17 -19.61 10.35
C GLU A 87 7.03 -19.03 11.46
N MET A 88 8.25 -18.54 11.16
CA MET A 88 9.17 -18.00 12.17
C MET A 88 8.58 -16.81 12.94
N PHE A 89 7.64 -16.10 12.32
CA PHE A 89 6.98 -14.92 12.88
C PHE A 89 5.46 -15.11 13.03
N GLY A 90 4.99 -16.36 13.04
CA GLY A 90 3.57 -16.67 13.13
C GLY A 90 2.73 -16.04 12.02
N GLY A 91 3.28 -15.98 10.79
CA GLY A 91 2.62 -15.35 9.64
C GLY A 91 2.59 -13.82 9.64
N GLN A 92 3.30 -13.17 10.56
CA GLN A 92 3.28 -11.70 10.75
C GLN A 92 4.64 -11.05 10.46
N GLY A 93 5.57 -11.79 9.83
CA GLY A 93 6.93 -11.38 9.55
C GLY A 93 7.08 -10.53 8.27
N PRO A 94 8.30 -10.41 7.73
CA PRO A 94 8.58 -9.70 6.48
C PRO A 94 7.80 -10.24 5.28
N VAL A 95 7.48 -11.54 5.28
CA VAL A 95 6.53 -12.20 4.40
C VAL A 95 5.38 -12.72 5.26
N ALA A 96 4.15 -12.40 4.89
CA ALA A 96 2.97 -12.80 5.64
C ALA A 96 2.39 -14.14 5.13
N ASP A 97 1.55 -14.76 5.94
CA ASP A 97 0.80 -15.95 5.56
C ASP A 97 -0.33 -15.66 4.56
N LEU A 98 -0.80 -14.44 4.52
CA LEU A 98 -1.82 -13.97 3.57
C LEU A 98 -1.23 -12.87 2.68
N GLU A 99 -0.79 -13.25 1.50
CA GLU A 99 -0.31 -12.34 0.47
C GLU A 99 -1.09 -12.52 -0.83
N ILE A 100 -1.32 -11.42 -1.53
CA ILE A 100 -2.07 -11.36 -2.79
C ILE A 100 -1.40 -10.34 -3.72
N LEU A 101 -1.45 -10.57 -5.04
CA LEU A 101 -1.04 -9.54 -5.98
C LEU A 101 -1.98 -8.33 -5.90
N ARG A 102 -1.41 -7.13 -5.93
CA ARG A 102 -2.18 -5.87 -5.84
C ARG A 102 -3.29 -5.79 -6.89
N GLY A 103 -3.01 -6.23 -8.11
CA GLY A 103 -3.99 -6.27 -9.19
C GLY A 103 -5.12 -7.25 -8.92
N ASP A 104 -4.80 -8.44 -8.38
CA ASP A 104 -5.81 -9.44 -8.00
C ASP A 104 -6.69 -8.94 -6.86
N LEU A 105 -6.13 -8.27 -5.86
CA LEU A 105 -6.91 -7.64 -4.80
C LEU A 105 -7.86 -6.58 -5.36
N THR A 106 -7.36 -5.75 -6.28
CA THR A 106 -8.20 -4.72 -6.93
C THR A 106 -9.30 -5.35 -7.78
N ARG A 107 -9.01 -6.44 -8.50
CA ARG A 107 -10.00 -7.21 -9.28
C ARG A 107 -11.07 -7.81 -8.37
N VAL A 108 -10.69 -8.49 -7.28
CA VAL A 108 -11.62 -9.06 -6.29
C VAL A 108 -12.54 -7.98 -5.73
N LEU A 109 -11.99 -6.83 -5.33
CA LEU A 109 -12.79 -5.71 -4.84
C LEU A 109 -13.75 -5.16 -5.89
N SER A 110 -13.29 -5.04 -7.15
CA SER A 110 -14.13 -4.57 -8.26
C SER A 110 -15.28 -5.52 -8.58
N GLU A 111 -15.03 -6.83 -8.55
CA GLU A 111 -16.06 -7.85 -8.72
C GLU A 111 -17.14 -7.78 -7.62
N ILE A 112 -16.72 -7.54 -6.39
CA ILE A 112 -17.63 -7.40 -5.24
C ILE A 112 -18.54 -6.17 -5.36
N VAL A 113 -18.04 -5.07 -5.91
CA VAL A 113 -18.83 -3.83 -6.08
C VAL A 113 -19.59 -3.79 -7.40
N ALA A 114 -19.35 -4.71 -8.33
CA ALA A 114 -20.00 -4.75 -9.64
C ALA A 114 -21.53 -4.80 -9.52
N GLY A 115 -22.19 -3.92 -10.28
CA GLY A 115 -23.67 -3.80 -10.26
C GLY A 115 -24.24 -3.15 -8.99
N ARG A 116 -23.38 -2.75 -8.02
CA ARG A 116 -23.79 -2.09 -6.77
C ARG A 116 -23.34 -0.62 -6.71
N VAL A 117 -22.34 -0.26 -7.48
CA VAL A 117 -21.81 1.10 -7.59
C VAL A 117 -21.68 1.51 -9.05
N ASP A 118 -21.72 2.80 -9.31
CA ASP A 118 -21.41 3.38 -10.62
C ASP A 118 -19.89 3.57 -10.72
N LEU A 119 -19.21 2.71 -11.50
CA LEU A 119 -17.76 2.73 -11.68
C LEU A 119 -17.38 3.32 -13.05
N ARG A 120 -16.83 4.52 -13.05
CA ARG A 120 -16.47 5.32 -14.23
C ARG A 120 -14.96 5.34 -14.41
N PHE A 121 -14.49 4.79 -15.51
CA PHE A 121 -13.08 4.80 -15.92
C PHE A 121 -12.76 5.92 -16.91
N GLY A 122 -11.49 6.31 -16.98
CA GLY A 122 -11.00 7.29 -17.93
C GLY A 122 -11.41 8.73 -17.60
N ASP A 123 -11.78 9.00 -16.33
CA ASP A 123 -12.20 10.33 -15.90
C ASP A 123 -11.61 10.69 -14.52
N SER A 124 -11.66 11.95 -14.19
CA SER A 124 -11.20 12.47 -12.90
C SER A 124 -11.90 13.77 -12.53
N ILE A 125 -11.85 14.14 -11.26
CA ILE A 125 -12.37 15.41 -10.77
C ILE A 125 -11.52 16.56 -11.33
N ALA A 126 -12.13 17.46 -12.11
CA ALA A 126 -11.51 18.67 -12.64
C ALA A 126 -11.51 19.80 -11.60
N SER A 127 -12.64 20.01 -10.94
CA SER A 127 -12.81 20.97 -9.86
C SER A 127 -13.93 20.54 -8.91
N LEU A 128 -13.91 21.09 -7.70
CA LEU A 128 -14.99 20.88 -6.73
C LEU A 128 -15.19 22.09 -5.84
N THR A 129 -16.43 22.28 -5.40
CA THR A 129 -16.81 23.35 -4.45
C THR A 129 -17.71 22.74 -3.38
N SER A 130 -17.27 22.78 -2.13
CA SER A 130 -18.02 22.25 -0.99
C SER A 130 -18.75 23.36 -0.25
N ASP A 131 -20.03 23.12 0.08
CA ASP A 131 -20.83 23.97 0.96
C ASP A 131 -21.39 23.18 2.16
N GLN A 132 -22.33 23.76 2.90
CA GLN A 132 -22.94 23.11 4.08
C GLN A 132 -23.82 21.90 3.71
N THR A 133 -24.31 21.82 2.49
CA THR A 133 -25.31 20.85 2.04
C THR A 133 -24.75 19.77 1.11
N GLY A 134 -23.61 20.02 0.42
CA GLY A 134 -23.02 19.07 -0.52
C GLY A 134 -21.72 19.57 -1.16
N VAL A 135 -21.32 18.89 -2.20
CA VAL A 135 -20.15 19.19 -3.02
C VAL A 135 -20.57 19.19 -4.47
N ASP A 136 -20.42 20.32 -5.15
CA ASP A 136 -20.55 20.41 -6.60
C ASP A 136 -19.22 19.98 -7.23
N VAL A 137 -19.27 19.02 -8.12
CA VAL A 137 -18.11 18.42 -8.76
C VAL A 137 -18.21 18.56 -10.28
N ALA A 138 -17.16 19.08 -10.88
CA ALA A 138 -16.96 19.01 -12.33
C ALA A 138 -15.91 17.93 -12.63
N PHE A 139 -16.15 17.14 -13.67
CA PHE A 139 -15.24 16.10 -14.16
C PHE A 139 -14.47 16.59 -15.38
N GLU A 140 -13.37 15.91 -15.75
CA GLU A 140 -12.62 16.25 -16.98
C GLU A 140 -13.43 15.94 -18.24
N HIS A 141 -14.24 14.88 -18.21
CA HIS A 141 -15.00 14.40 -19.36
C HIS A 141 -16.49 14.25 -19.08
N GLY A 142 -16.88 13.91 -17.85
CA GLY A 142 -18.28 13.73 -17.47
C GLY A 142 -19.03 15.04 -17.22
N SER A 143 -20.36 14.96 -17.15
CA SER A 143 -21.21 16.09 -16.77
C SER A 143 -21.02 16.44 -15.29
N PRO A 144 -21.09 17.73 -14.90
CA PRO A 144 -21.05 18.13 -13.51
C PRO A 144 -22.18 17.49 -12.69
N GLU A 145 -21.87 17.10 -11.46
CA GLU A 145 -22.83 16.48 -10.54
C GLU A 145 -22.63 16.98 -9.11
N ARG A 146 -23.69 16.88 -8.31
CA ARG A 146 -23.65 17.19 -6.88
C ARG A 146 -23.70 15.93 -6.03
N PHE A 147 -22.85 15.90 -5.00
CA PHE A 147 -22.70 14.78 -4.04
C PHE A 147 -22.85 15.28 -2.60
N ASP A 148 -23.24 14.38 -1.70
CA ASP A 148 -23.30 14.66 -0.27
C ASP A 148 -21.90 14.60 0.38
N LEU A 149 -21.01 13.77 -0.18
CA LEU A 149 -19.65 13.52 0.30
C LEU A 149 -18.72 13.19 -0.88
N VAL A 150 -17.48 13.67 -0.79
CA VAL A 150 -16.38 13.27 -1.69
C VAL A 150 -15.29 12.58 -0.87
N VAL A 151 -14.94 11.36 -1.25
CA VAL A 151 -13.83 10.59 -0.69
C VAL A 151 -12.67 10.59 -1.69
N ALA A 152 -11.57 11.22 -1.33
CA ALA A 152 -10.35 11.25 -2.14
C ALA A 152 -9.49 10.04 -1.80
N ALA A 153 -9.49 9.03 -2.67
CA ALA A 153 -8.71 7.81 -2.61
C ALA A 153 -7.79 7.67 -3.83
N ASP A 154 -7.40 8.80 -4.43
CA ASP A 154 -6.67 8.95 -5.68
C ASP A 154 -5.12 8.90 -5.51
N GLY A 155 -4.67 8.30 -4.41
CA GLY A 155 -3.29 7.88 -4.20
C GLY A 155 -2.36 9.00 -3.74
N VAL A 156 -1.07 8.69 -3.70
CA VAL A 156 -0.02 9.56 -3.14
C VAL A 156 0.06 10.92 -3.84
N HIS A 157 -0.27 10.99 -5.12
CA HIS A 157 -0.28 12.18 -5.95
C HIS A 157 -1.68 12.80 -6.12
N SER A 158 -2.51 12.67 -5.09
CA SER A 158 -3.93 13.06 -5.09
C SER A 158 -4.20 14.43 -5.72
N LYS A 159 -5.01 14.42 -6.77
CA LYS A 159 -5.52 15.63 -7.40
C LYS A 159 -6.53 16.34 -6.51
N VAL A 160 -7.37 15.58 -5.82
CA VAL A 160 -8.36 16.15 -4.88
C VAL A 160 -7.66 16.83 -3.71
N ARG A 161 -6.58 16.23 -3.17
CA ARG A 161 -5.77 16.89 -2.13
C ARG A 161 -5.24 18.24 -2.62
N ARG A 162 -4.72 18.32 -3.86
CA ARG A 162 -4.24 19.59 -4.42
C ARG A 162 -5.35 20.62 -4.57
N LEU A 163 -6.53 20.20 -5.01
CA LEU A 163 -7.67 21.10 -5.21
C LEU A 163 -8.19 21.71 -3.90
N VAL A 164 -8.16 20.94 -2.80
CA VAL A 164 -8.80 21.33 -1.54
C VAL A 164 -7.81 21.86 -0.51
N TRP A 165 -6.62 21.26 -0.41
CA TRP A 165 -5.62 21.61 0.60
C TRP A 165 -4.43 22.42 0.05
N GLY A 166 -4.21 22.42 -1.25
CA GLY A 166 -3.11 23.15 -1.89
C GLY A 166 -2.00 22.26 -2.42
N PRO A 167 -0.83 22.82 -2.73
CA PRO A 167 0.22 22.16 -3.47
C PRO A 167 0.76 20.91 -2.76
N GLU A 168 1.10 19.90 -3.56
CA GLU A 168 1.60 18.61 -3.08
C GLU A 168 2.85 18.74 -2.21
N ALA A 169 3.73 19.68 -2.56
CA ALA A 169 4.99 19.93 -1.83
C ALA A 169 4.80 20.31 -0.35
N ASP A 170 3.63 20.80 0.03
CA ASP A 170 3.34 21.14 1.42
C ASP A 170 3.11 19.90 2.29
N TYR A 171 2.73 18.77 1.69
CA TYR A 171 2.27 17.57 2.39
C TYR A 171 3.09 16.32 2.10
N VAL A 172 3.73 16.22 0.94
CA VAL A 172 4.52 15.07 0.54
C VAL A 172 5.97 15.27 0.94
N ARG A 173 6.54 14.30 1.64
CA ARG A 173 7.92 14.32 2.13
C ARG A 173 8.71 13.18 1.49
N SER A 174 9.78 13.51 0.79
CA SER A 174 10.72 12.53 0.25
C SER A 174 11.50 11.83 1.37
N LEU A 175 11.71 10.53 1.20
CA LEU A 175 12.61 9.72 2.03
C LEU A 175 14.01 9.57 1.41
N GLY A 176 14.29 10.28 0.33
CA GLY A 176 15.60 10.27 -0.35
C GLY A 176 15.88 8.95 -1.05
N GLY A 177 14.88 8.35 -1.67
CA GLY A 177 15.03 7.13 -2.45
C GLY A 177 13.91 6.95 -3.46
N VAL A 178 14.05 5.94 -4.27
CA VAL A 178 13.10 5.55 -5.32
C VAL A 178 12.88 4.05 -5.30
N THR A 179 11.75 3.62 -5.85
CA THR A 179 11.44 2.20 -6.02
C THR A 179 10.79 1.95 -7.37
N SER A 180 11.08 0.80 -7.94
CA SER A 180 10.47 0.32 -9.18
C SER A 180 9.97 -1.10 -8.99
N PHE A 181 8.82 -1.40 -9.61
CA PHE A 181 8.24 -2.75 -9.68
C PHE A 181 8.00 -3.07 -11.15
N PHE A 182 8.39 -4.27 -11.58
CA PHE A 182 8.13 -4.73 -12.94
C PHE A 182 8.08 -6.25 -13.00
N ASP A 183 7.42 -6.76 -14.02
CA ASP A 183 7.37 -8.17 -14.28
C ASP A 183 8.61 -8.63 -15.03
N ALA A 184 9.10 -9.83 -14.67
CA ALA A 184 10.28 -10.44 -15.26
C ALA A 184 10.06 -11.95 -15.43
N PRO A 185 10.83 -12.64 -16.30
CA PRO A 185 10.92 -14.09 -16.26
C PRO A 185 11.38 -14.56 -14.89
N GLU A 186 10.88 -15.69 -14.43
CA GLU A 186 11.38 -16.35 -13.22
C GLU A 186 12.82 -16.84 -13.51
N PRO A 187 13.83 -16.33 -12.78
CA PRO A 187 15.23 -16.62 -13.14
C PRO A 187 15.67 -18.02 -12.72
N GLU A 188 15.05 -18.56 -11.70
CA GLU A 188 15.22 -19.90 -11.14
C GLU A 188 13.94 -20.28 -10.39
N PRO A 189 13.63 -21.57 -10.14
CA PRO A 189 12.46 -21.97 -9.39
C PRO A 189 12.41 -21.30 -8.01
N LEU A 190 11.49 -20.38 -7.81
CA LEU A 190 11.34 -19.64 -6.53
C LEU A 190 10.64 -20.49 -5.48
N ASP A 191 9.79 -21.43 -5.88
CA ASP A 191 9.08 -22.36 -4.98
C ASP A 191 8.38 -21.65 -3.80
N GLY A 192 7.82 -20.47 -4.05
CA GLY A 192 7.18 -19.63 -3.02
C GLY A 192 8.14 -18.81 -2.16
N TRP A 193 9.45 -18.82 -2.43
CA TRP A 193 10.42 -17.96 -1.78
C TRP A 193 10.61 -16.64 -2.52
N SER A 194 10.66 -15.55 -1.77
CA SER A 194 11.16 -14.27 -2.27
C SER A 194 12.68 -14.24 -2.09
N LEU A 195 13.43 -13.80 -3.09
CA LEU A 195 14.88 -13.63 -3.02
C LEU A 195 15.20 -12.16 -2.84
N MET A 196 16.09 -11.82 -1.91
CA MET A 196 16.51 -10.44 -1.64
C MET A 196 18.03 -10.34 -1.64
N ASP A 197 18.56 -9.43 -2.46
CA ASP A 197 19.96 -9.02 -2.46
C ASP A 197 20.09 -7.56 -2.02
N ILE A 198 21.04 -7.29 -1.13
CA ILE A 198 21.36 -5.96 -0.64
C ILE A 198 22.71 -5.54 -1.23
N LEU A 199 22.66 -4.70 -2.23
CA LEU A 199 23.79 -4.27 -3.03
C LEU A 199 24.52 -3.06 -2.40
N PRO A 200 25.80 -2.88 -2.72
CA PRO A 200 26.51 -1.63 -2.40
C PRO A 200 25.77 -0.39 -2.91
N GLY A 201 26.00 0.77 -2.29
CA GLY A 201 25.34 2.02 -2.69
C GLY A 201 23.89 2.13 -2.22
N ARG A 202 23.51 1.44 -1.14
CA ARG A 202 22.15 1.51 -0.56
C ARG A 202 21.06 1.06 -1.54
N ARG A 203 21.34 0.04 -2.32
CA ARG A 203 20.43 -0.58 -3.27
C ARG A 203 19.92 -1.91 -2.73
N MET A 204 18.69 -2.25 -3.04
CA MET A 204 18.05 -3.51 -2.70
C MET A 204 17.33 -4.02 -3.94
N VAL A 205 17.53 -5.27 -4.26
CA VAL A 205 16.81 -5.98 -5.32
C VAL A 205 16.08 -7.15 -4.70
N MET A 206 14.80 -7.28 -5.01
CA MET A 206 13.99 -8.41 -4.58
C MET A 206 13.32 -9.03 -5.78
N ILE A 207 13.33 -10.36 -5.86
CA ILE A 207 12.61 -11.15 -6.86
C ILE A 207 11.56 -11.96 -6.10
N ARG A 208 10.30 -11.82 -6.50
CA ARG A 208 9.17 -12.45 -5.83
C ARG A 208 8.39 -13.34 -6.79
N PRO A 209 7.77 -14.41 -6.31
CA PRO A 209 6.86 -15.22 -7.13
C PRO A 209 5.74 -14.38 -7.75
N ASP A 210 5.30 -14.78 -8.94
CA ASP A 210 4.10 -14.31 -9.60
C ASP A 210 3.04 -15.42 -9.62
N ALA A 211 1.79 -15.07 -9.86
CA ALA A 211 0.71 -16.03 -10.07
C ALA A 211 0.88 -16.81 -11.39
N ALA A 212 1.49 -16.20 -12.39
CA ALA A 212 1.75 -16.82 -13.68
C ALA A 212 3.01 -17.71 -13.63
N PRO A 213 2.94 -18.99 -14.03
CA PRO A 213 4.10 -19.89 -14.05
C PRO A 213 5.25 -19.33 -14.90
N GLY A 214 6.48 -19.45 -14.40
CA GLY A 214 7.68 -18.96 -15.08
C GLY A 214 7.83 -17.43 -15.10
N ARG A 215 7.04 -16.74 -14.29
CA ARG A 215 7.08 -15.28 -14.11
C ARG A 215 7.45 -14.93 -12.67
N SER A 216 7.99 -13.74 -12.51
CA SER A 216 8.33 -13.15 -11.22
C SER A 216 8.06 -11.66 -11.20
N LYS A 217 8.02 -11.08 -10.02
CA LYS A 217 7.98 -9.64 -9.79
C LYS A 217 9.33 -9.16 -9.27
N ALA A 218 9.97 -8.29 -10.03
CA ALA A 218 11.20 -7.63 -9.62
C ALA A 218 10.87 -6.32 -8.88
N ILE A 219 11.58 -6.08 -7.79
CA ILE A 219 11.52 -4.85 -7.01
C ILE A 219 12.94 -4.31 -6.91
N VAL A 220 13.17 -3.09 -7.37
CA VAL A 220 14.45 -2.40 -7.27
C VAL A 220 14.23 -1.13 -6.45
N THR A 221 14.93 -1.04 -5.31
CA THR A 221 14.83 0.12 -4.42
C THR A 221 16.23 0.63 -4.14
N TRP A 222 16.44 1.95 -4.25
CA TRP A 222 17.72 2.54 -3.93
C TRP A 222 17.57 3.95 -3.35
N PHE A 223 18.58 4.40 -2.62
CA PHE A 223 18.60 5.68 -1.92
C PHE A 223 19.76 6.55 -2.42
N GLY A 224 19.50 7.84 -2.54
CA GLY A 224 20.44 8.85 -2.97
C GLY A 224 19.70 10.06 -3.53
N ASP A 225 20.45 11.10 -3.85
CA ASP A 225 19.92 12.26 -4.55
C ASP A 225 19.84 11.90 -6.04
N HIS A 226 18.63 11.88 -6.57
CA HIS A 226 18.35 11.58 -7.96
C HIS A 226 17.47 12.66 -8.55
N ASP A 227 17.87 13.17 -9.72
CA ASP A 227 16.97 13.94 -10.57
C ASP A 227 15.92 12.97 -11.15
N LEU A 228 14.72 13.03 -10.61
CA LEU A 228 13.65 12.13 -11.03
C LEU A 228 13.11 12.58 -12.38
N PRO A 229 12.99 11.66 -13.35
CA PRO A 229 12.37 11.96 -14.63
C PRO A 229 10.89 12.29 -14.45
N ASP A 230 10.32 12.98 -15.44
CA ASP A 230 8.87 13.20 -15.48
C ASP A 230 8.12 11.86 -15.35
N ARG A 231 7.00 11.88 -14.64
CA ARG A 231 6.19 10.67 -14.40
C ARG A 231 5.62 10.04 -15.67
N ARG A 232 5.56 10.78 -16.77
CA ARG A 232 5.10 10.29 -18.07
C ARG A 232 6.25 9.77 -18.92
N ASP A 233 7.50 10.07 -18.56
CA ASP A 233 8.68 9.63 -19.30
C ASP A 233 9.13 8.25 -18.79
N VAL A 234 8.41 7.22 -19.22
CA VAL A 234 8.66 5.81 -18.85
C VAL A 234 10.04 5.35 -19.30
N ASP A 235 10.54 5.83 -20.43
CA ASP A 235 11.84 5.43 -20.97
C ASP A 235 12.98 5.98 -20.11
N ALA A 236 12.91 7.23 -19.69
CA ALA A 236 13.86 7.80 -18.76
C ALA A 236 13.80 7.11 -17.37
N GLN A 237 12.61 6.76 -16.89
CA GLN A 237 12.46 5.99 -15.67
C GLN A 237 13.11 4.60 -15.77
N LYS A 238 12.86 3.86 -16.85
CA LYS A 238 13.51 2.56 -17.13
C LYS A 238 15.02 2.69 -17.24
N GLN A 239 15.52 3.77 -17.84
CA GLN A 239 16.96 4.03 -17.92
C GLN A 239 17.58 4.24 -16.54
N LEU A 240 16.91 4.93 -15.64
CA LEU A 240 17.37 5.12 -14.27
C LEU A 240 17.40 3.79 -13.50
N VAL A 241 16.40 2.91 -13.68
CA VAL A 241 16.40 1.55 -13.11
C VAL A 241 17.55 0.71 -13.67
N ARG A 242 17.83 0.76 -14.99
CA ARG A 242 18.99 0.07 -15.60
C ARG A 242 20.30 0.53 -14.97
N SER A 243 20.45 1.83 -14.73
CA SER A 243 21.65 2.36 -14.09
C SER A 243 21.83 1.81 -12.67
N ALA A 244 20.74 1.60 -11.94
CA ALA A 244 20.77 0.99 -10.62
C ALA A 244 21.14 -0.51 -10.65
N LEU A 245 21.01 -1.19 -11.78
CA LEU A 245 21.31 -2.62 -11.97
C LEU A 245 22.66 -2.86 -12.68
N ALA A 246 23.30 -1.82 -13.24
CA ALA A 246 24.34 -1.95 -14.26
C ALA A 246 25.64 -2.67 -13.82
N ASP A 247 26.03 -2.51 -12.55
CA ASP A 247 27.27 -3.05 -11.98
C ASP A 247 27.03 -4.36 -11.20
N GLY A 248 25.83 -4.88 -11.29
CA GLY A 248 25.44 -6.10 -10.58
C GLY A 248 25.73 -7.38 -11.35
N VAL A 249 25.87 -8.44 -10.60
CA VAL A 249 26.00 -9.83 -11.06
C VAL A 249 24.71 -10.60 -10.74
N TRP A 250 24.79 -11.89 -10.54
CA TRP A 250 23.64 -12.75 -10.23
C TRP A 250 22.53 -12.61 -11.30
N HIS A 251 21.30 -12.32 -10.95
CA HIS A 251 20.18 -12.16 -11.90
C HIS A 251 20.00 -10.71 -12.43
N LEU A 252 20.83 -9.75 -12.01
CA LEU A 252 20.66 -8.35 -12.34
C LEU A 252 20.72 -8.05 -13.84
N PRO A 253 21.61 -8.68 -14.63
CA PRO A 253 21.59 -8.51 -16.09
C PRO A 253 20.29 -9.00 -16.75
N ALA A 254 19.72 -10.10 -16.26
CA ALA A 254 18.44 -10.61 -16.76
C ALA A 254 17.27 -9.69 -16.38
N LEU A 255 17.27 -9.14 -15.16
CA LEU A 255 16.27 -8.15 -14.74
C LEU A 255 16.39 -6.86 -15.55
N SER A 256 17.61 -6.41 -15.84
CA SER A 256 17.84 -5.23 -16.70
C SER A 256 17.28 -5.44 -18.11
N ALA A 257 17.47 -6.62 -18.69
CA ALA A 257 16.89 -6.97 -19.98
C ALA A 257 15.36 -7.08 -19.95
N ALA A 258 14.80 -7.57 -18.84
CA ALA A 258 13.36 -7.70 -18.67
C ALA A 258 12.62 -6.35 -18.70
N LEU A 259 13.28 -5.24 -18.35
CA LEU A 259 12.68 -3.90 -18.41
C LEU A 259 12.17 -3.55 -19.82
N ASP A 260 12.81 -4.06 -20.90
CA ASP A 260 12.42 -3.73 -22.26
C ASP A 260 11.09 -4.38 -22.65
N THR A 261 10.85 -5.57 -22.14
CA THR A 261 9.69 -6.41 -22.46
C THR A 261 8.61 -6.41 -21.37
N SER A 262 8.86 -5.74 -20.23
CA SER A 262 7.91 -5.68 -19.14
C SER A 262 6.64 -4.94 -19.58
N SER A 263 5.51 -5.61 -19.43
CA SER A 263 4.16 -5.04 -19.62
C SER A 263 3.64 -4.29 -18.40
N GLU A 264 4.24 -4.57 -17.23
CA GLU A 264 3.86 -3.98 -15.95
C GLU A 264 5.07 -3.27 -15.36
N PHE A 265 5.13 -1.97 -15.55
CA PHE A 265 6.20 -1.15 -15.02
C PHE A 265 5.63 -0.05 -14.11
N TYR A 266 6.18 0.03 -12.92
CA TYR A 266 5.89 1.10 -11.96
C TYR A 266 7.21 1.69 -11.46
N PHE A 267 7.23 3.01 -11.32
CA PHE A 267 8.36 3.76 -10.80
C PHE A 267 7.83 4.94 -9.99
N ASP A 268 8.36 5.16 -8.78
CA ASP A 268 8.04 6.35 -8.00
C ASP A 268 9.12 6.65 -6.95
N ALA A 269 9.12 7.89 -6.45
CA ALA A 269 9.87 8.27 -5.28
C ALA A 269 9.33 7.59 -4.02
N LEU A 270 10.21 7.27 -3.10
CA LEU A 270 9.84 6.87 -1.75
C LEU A 270 9.43 8.11 -0.95
N VAL A 271 8.13 8.24 -0.72
CA VAL A 271 7.56 9.41 -0.06
C VAL A 271 6.60 9.03 1.06
N GLN A 272 6.31 10.00 1.91
CA GLN A 272 5.24 9.96 2.89
C GLN A 272 4.29 11.14 2.71
N VAL A 273 3.02 10.95 3.03
CA VAL A 273 2.02 12.03 3.08
C VAL A 273 1.74 12.40 4.54
N HIS A 274 1.90 13.67 4.85
CA HIS A 274 1.68 14.23 6.19
C HIS A 274 0.62 15.33 6.12
N MET A 275 -0.61 14.98 6.47
CA MET A 275 -1.73 15.92 6.49
C MET A 275 -1.99 16.43 7.90
N PRO A 276 -2.25 17.74 8.10
CA PRO A 276 -2.66 18.29 9.39
C PRO A 276 -4.10 17.88 9.74
N GLU A 277 -4.94 17.70 8.74
CA GLU A 277 -6.33 17.28 8.83
C GLU A 277 -6.69 16.39 7.63
N LEU A 278 -7.55 15.41 7.83
CA LEU A 278 -7.98 14.47 6.79
C LEU A 278 -9.32 14.85 6.15
N SER A 279 -10.02 15.83 6.68
CA SER A 279 -11.28 16.29 6.10
C SER A 279 -11.36 17.81 6.09
N ARG A 280 -11.99 18.34 5.03
CA ARG A 280 -12.30 19.76 4.89
C ARG A 280 -13.69 19.92 4.28
N GLY A 281 -14.63 20.44 5.06
CA GLY A 281 -16.04 20.44 4.68
C GLY A 281 -16.53 19.01 4.44
N ARG A 282 -17.07 18.74 3.25
CA ARG A 282 -17.59 17.44 2.85
C ARG A 282 -16.62 16.65 1.94
N VAL A 283 -15.33 16.92 2.05
CA VAL A 283 -14.28 16.20 1.36
C VAL A 283 -13.37 15.52 2.38
N VAL A 284 -13.12 14.22 2.23
CA VAL A 284 -12.26 13.44 3.12
C VAL A 284 -11.18 12.69 2.32
N LEU A 285 -9.96 12.65 2.85
CA LEU A 285 -8.83 11.90 2.27
C LEU A 285 -8.81 10.48 2.84
N LEU A 286 -8.54 9.51 1.97
CA LEU A 286 -8.47 8.09 2.32
C LEU A 286 -7.24 7.42 1.70
N GLY A 287 -6.61 6.50 2.42
CA GLY A 287 -5.45 5.77 1.94
C GLY A 287 -4.25 6.69 1.68
N ASP A 288 -3.49 6.41 0.63
CA ASP A 288 -2.27 7.15 0.33
C ASP A 288 -2.50 8.64 0.03
N ALA A 289 -3.71 9.03 -0.37
CA ALA A 289 -4.08 10.43 -0.54
C ALA A 289 -3.96 11.24 0.75
N GLY A 290 -4.23 10.63 1.89
CA GLY A 290 -4.21 11.29 3.20
C GLY A 290 -3.03 10.90 4.09
N TYR A 291 -2.53 9.67 3.98
CA TYR A 291 -1.62 9.11 4.97
C TYR A 291 -0.68 8.04 4.41
N CYS A 292 -0.16 8.21 3.20
CA CYS A 292 0.86 7.33 2.64
C CYS A 292 2.06 7.20 3.57
N THR A 293 2.43 5.96 3.89
CA THR A 293 3.56 5.64 4.78
C THR A 293 4.81 5.22 4.05
N SER A 294 4.81 5.30 2.73
CA SER A 294 5.80 4.72 1.81
C SER A 294 5.69 3.19 1.65
N PRO A 295 6.00 2.65 0.47
CA PRO A 295 6.10 1.20 0.23
C PRO A 295 7.04 0.49 1.20
N LEU A 296 8.07 1.17 1.71
CA LEU A 296 9.01 0.62 2.70
C LEU A 296 8.34 0.12 3.99
N SER A 297 7.18 0.65 4.32
CA SER A 297 6.47 0.25 5.54
C SER A 297 5.71 -1.08 5.40
N GLY A 298 5.38 -1.49 4.17
CA GLY A 298 4.47 -2.60 3.90
C GLY A 298 3.05 -2.39 4.43
N GLN A 299 2.65 -1.16 4.80
CA GLN A 299 1.38 -0.90 5.48
C GLN A 299 0.30 -0.26 4.60
N GLY A 300 0.60 0.06 3.33
CA GLY A 300 -0.34 0.79 2.46
C GLY A 300 -1.70 0.11 2.34
N THR A 301 -1.72 -1.19 2.02
CA THR A 301 -2.95 -1.98 1.91
C THR A 301 -3.70 -2.10 3.24
N ALA A 302 -2.96 -2.33 4.33
CA ALA A 302 -3.54 -2.39 5.67
C ALA A 302 -4.29 -1.09 6.01
N LEU A 303 -3.64 0.05 5.80
CA LEU A 303 -4.20 1.37 6.07
C LEU A 303 -5.36 1.73 5.13
N ALA A 304 -5.34 1.26 3.89
CA ALA A 304 -6.44 1.41 2.95
C ALA A 304 -7.71 0.69 3.44
N LEU A 305 -7.61 -0.58 3.84
CA LEU A 305 -8.74 -1.38 4.32
C LEU A 305 -9.25 -0.88 5.68
N ILE A 306 -8.35 -0.60 6.63
CA ILE A 306 -8.72 -0.07 7.95
C ILE A 306 -9.41 1.29 7.80
N GLY A 307 -8.85 2.19 6.99
CA GLY A 307 -9.41 3.50 6.74
C GLY A 307 -10.80 3.45 6.09
N ALA A 308 -11.01 2.56 5.11
CA ALA A 308 -12.31 2.34 4.49
C ALA A 308 -13.34 1.84 5.51
N TYR A 309 -12.96 0.85 6.34
CA TYR A 309 -13.83 0.33 7.40
C TYR A 309 -14.20 1.41 8.42
N VAL A 310 -13.21 2.16 8.92
CA VAL A 310 -13.43 3.22 9.93
C VAL A 310 -14.31 4.32 9.35
N LEU A 311 -14.01 4.82 8.15
CA LEU A 311 -14.76 5.90 7.51
C LEU A 311 -16.24 5.54 7.33
N ALA A 312 -16.51 4.35 6.77
CA ALA A 312 -17.88 3.89 6.59
C ALA A 312 -18.62 3.64 7.92
N SER A 313 -17.91 3.15 8.95
CA SER A 313 -18.48 2.91 10.27
C SER A 313 -18.88 4.21 10.98
N GLU A 314 -18.10 5.28 10.81
CA GLU A 314 -18.40 6.61 11.43
C GLU A 314 -19.52 7.34 10.70
N LEU A 315 -19.68 7.14 9.40
CA LEU A 315 -20.73 7.80 8.61
C LEU A 315 -22.10 7.12 8.64
N GLY A 316 -22.25 6.09 9.44
CA GLY A 316 -23.54 5.50 9.77
C GLY A 316 -23.81 4.19 9.07
N ARG A 317 -23.59 3.11 9.79
CA ARG A 317 -24.32 1.86 9.56
C ARG A 317 -25.76 2.01 10.04
N PRO A 318 -26.77 1.44 9.34
CA PRO A 318 -28.04 1.16 9.99
C PRO A 318 -27.77 0.33 11.26
N PRO A 319 -28.48 0.56 12.38
CA PRO A 319 -28.18 -0.06 13.68
C PRO A 319 -28.36 -1.59 13.77
N ASP A 320 -28.73 -2.29 12.72
CA ASP A 320 -29.24 -3.66 12.77
C ASP A 320 -28.39 -4.75 12.06
N ARG A 321 -27.08 -4.63 12.00
CA ARG A 321 -26.28 -5.85 11.76
C ARG A 321 -25.63 -6.32 13.06
N GLN A 322 -26.06 -7.47 13.57
CA GLN A 322 -25.49 -8.16 14.71
C GLN A 322 -23.97 -8.19 14.59
N VAL A 323 -23.32 -7.48 15.48
CA VAL A 323 -21.87 -7.59 15.68
C VAL A 323 -21.61 -9.03 16.12
N VAL A 324 -20.94 -9.81 15.28
CA VAL A 324 -20.34 -11.08 15.74
C VAL A 324 -19.44 -10.70 16.92
N GLU A 325 -19.73 -11.22 18.10
CA GLU A 325 -19.05 -10.89 19.34
C GLU A 325 -17.54 -11.10 19.18
N ALA A 326 -16.78 -10.00 19.18
CA ALA A 326 -15.34 -10.05 19.26
C ALA A 326 -14.93 -10.63 20.64
N PRO A 327 -13.85 -11.44 20.72
CA PRO A 327 -13.40 -11.99 21.99
C PRO A 327 -13.14 -10.88 23.02
N ALA A 328 -13.44 -11.15 24.28
CA ALA A 328 -13.61 -10.23 25.40
C ALA A 328 -12.46 -9.24 25.70
N ARG A 329 -11.37 -9.26 24.94
CA ARG A 329 -10.24 -8.33 25.09
C ARG A 329 -10.39 -7.00 24.33
N SER A 330 -11.34 -6.87 23.39
CA SER A 330 -11.59 -5.63 22.64
C SER A 330 -12.68 -4.73 23.26
N ARG A 331 -13.32 -5.13 24.35
CA ARG A 331 -14.44 -4.40 24.98
C ARG A 331 -14.09 -3.03 25.60
N ARG A 332 -12.83 -2.61 25.63
CA ARG A 332 -12.46 -1.32 26.25
C ARG A 332 -12.62 -0.10 25.33
N TYR A 333 -12.90 -0.28 24.06
CA TYR A 333 -12.98 0.83 23.09
C TYR A 333 -14.41 1.15 22.57
N GLY A 334 -15.41 0.32 22.88
CA GLY A 334 -16.75 0.41 22.28
C GLY A 334 -17.82 1.20 23.05
N SER A 335 -17.56 1.72 24.27
CA SER A 335 -18.68 2.12 25.15
C SER A 335 -18.75 3.59 25.57
N ARG A 336 -18.07 4.52 24.92
CA ARG A 336 -18.02 5.91 25.40
C ARG A 336 -18.58 7.00 24.47
N TYR A 337 -19.13 6.69 23.31
CA TYR A 337 -19.67 7.75 22.43
C TYR A 337 -21.11 7.47 22.03
N GLY A 338 -22.04 8.03 22.85
CA GLY A 338 -23.44 8.19 22.51
C GLY A 338 -23.62 9.37 21.57
N SER A 339 -24.50 9.21 20.60
CA SER A 339 -25.30 10.19 19.85
C SER A 339 -24.80 11.65 19.77
N GLU A 340 -23.60 11.93 19.32
CA GLU A 340 -23.25 13.25 18.83
C GLU A 340 -23.57 13.36 17.34
N ARG A 341 -24.25 14.45 16.97
CA ARG A 341 -24.59 14.74 15.59
C ARG A 341 -23.33 14.78 14.73
N TRP A 342 -23.41 14.10 13.60
CA TRP A 342 -22.39 14.06 12.57
C TRP A 342 -21.83 15.46 12.24
N SER A 343 -20.52 15.63 12.37
CA SER A 343 -19.79 16.76 11.80
C SER A 343 -18.53 16.24 11.10
N PRO A 344 -18.19 16.74 9.91
CA PRO A 344 -16.98 16.37 9.19
C PRO A 344 -15.68 16.50 10.01
N ASP A 345 -15.64 17.50 10.91
CA ASP A 345 -14.49 17.73 11.79
C ASP A 345 -14.28 16.63 12.85
N ALA A 346 -15.34 15.95 13.26
CA ALA A 346 -15.25 14.84 14.20
C ALA A 346 -14.57 13.60 13.57
N ILE A 347 -14.83 13.36 12.27
CA ILE A 347 -14.23 12.25 11.51
C ILE A 347 -12.74 12.47 11.37
N GLY A 348 -12.31 13.63 10.91
CA GLY A 348 -10.90 13.97 10.73
C GLY A 348 -10.09 13.81 12.01
N LYS A 349 -10.62 14.29 13.14
CA LYS A 349 -9.98 14.16 14.45
C LYS A 349 -9.87 12.71 14.92
N LYS A 350 -10.92 11.90 14.75
CA LYS A 350 -10.95 10.52 15.25
C LYS A 350 -10.06 9.60 14.44
N VAL A 351 -10.11 9.70 13.11
CA VAL A 351 -9.20 8.97 12.23
C VAL A 351 -7.74 9.38 12.49
N HIS A 352 -7.49 10.68 12.76
CA HIS A 352 -6.15 11.18 13.06
C HIS A 352 -5.63 10.72 14.44
N ILE A 353 -6.47 10.66 15.47
CA ILE A 353 -6.10 10.24 16.83
C ILE A 353 -5.79 8.75 16.87
N GLU A 354 -6.62 7.89 16.30
CA GLU A 354 -6.38 6.45 16.26
C GLU A 354 -5.15 6.12 15.40
N TRP A 355 -4.94 6.89 14.35
CA TRP A 355 -3.80 6.75 13.45
C TRP A 355 -2.45 7.14 14.10
N ASN A 356 -2.40 8.23 14.84
CA ASN A 356 -1.20 8.65 15.57
C ASN A 356 -0.83 7.68 16.69
N ALA A 357 -1.80 7.12 17.41
CA ALA A 357 -1.53 6.16 18.48
C ALA A 357 -0.90 4.84 17.95
N THR A 358 -1.27 4.40 16.76
CA THR A 358 -0.70 3.18 16.14
C THR A 358 0.66 3.44 15.51
N ARG A 359 0.95 4.65 15.06
CA ARG A 359 2.14 5.03 14.30
C ARG A 359 3.39 5.30 15.15
N ILE A 360 3.21 5.92 16.30
CA ILE A 360 4.33 6.44 17.10
C ILE A 360 5.19 5.31 17.69
N ASN A 361 4.63 4.14 17.99
CA ASN A 361 5.36 3.08 18.66
C ASN A 361 6.09 2.08 17.74
N SER A 362 5.74 2.00 16.45
CA SER A 362 6.35 0.98 15.56
C SER A 362 7.42 1.52 14.60
N MET A 363 7.32 2.75 14.16
CA MET A 363 8.18 3.26 13.07
C MET A 363 9.36 4.09 13.51
N THR A 364 9.23 4.88 14.56
CA THR A 364 10.38 5.65 15.10
C THR A 364 11.46 4.75 15.66
N HIS A 365 11.11 3.53 16.10
CA HIS A 365 12.08 2.57 16.63
C HIS A 365 12.87 1.85 15.52
N LEU A 366 12.29 1.64 14.34
CA LEU A 366 12.94 0.95 13.20
C LEU A 366 13.80 1.87 12.33
N MET A 367 13.42 3.14 12.19
CA MET A 367 14.17 4.09 11.36
C MET A 367 15.26 4.88 12.10
N GLY A 368 15.20 4.94 13.44
CA GLY A 368 16.21 5.62 14.29
C GLY A 368 17.37 4.75 14.72
N GLN A 369 17.30 3.45 14.59
CA GLN A 369 18.42 2.57 14.89
C GLN A 369 19.29 2.43 13.63
N ARG A 370 20.46 3.07 13.67
CA ARG A 370 21.60 2.64 12.84
C ARG A 370 21.72 1.15 13.01
N ILE A 371 21.70 0.40 11.92
CA ILE A 371 22.01 -1.03 11.91
C ILE A 371 23.45 -1.14 12.49
N LYS A 372 23.53 -1.41 13.78
CA LYS A 372 24.78 -1.91 14.38
C LYS A 372 24.93 -3.32 13.86
N PRO A 373 26.11 -3.72 13.36
CA PRO A 373 26.34 -5.09 12.96
C PRO A 373 26.01 -5.97 14.17
N MET A 374 25.19 -6.98 13.98
CA MET A 374 24.96 -8.03 14.98
C MET A 374 26.32 -8.61 15.35
N ARG A 375 26.79 -8.34 16.56
CA ARG A 375 27.89 -9.08 17.13
C ARG A 375 27.39 -10.51 17.31
N SER A 376 28.05 -11.44 16.64
CA SER A 376 27.94 -12.86 16.87
C SER A 376 28.28 -13.14 18.34
N GLY A 377 27.27 -13.37 19.13
CA GLY A 377 27.40 -13.78 20.50
C GLY A 377 26.53 -14.99 20.75
N MET A 378 27.05 -16.16 20.37
CA MET A 378 26.86 -17.46 21.03
C MET A 378 27.42 -18.57 20.12
N CYS A 379 28.67 -18.83 20.27
CA CYS A 379 29.29 -20.17 20.37
C CYS A 379 30.80 -19.96 20.50
N GLY A 380 31.33 -20.25 21.66
CA GLY A 380 32.75 -20.20 21.93
C GLY A 380 33.50 -21.26 21.14
N VAL A 381 34.25 -20.81 20.13
CA VAL A 381 35.47 -21.48 19.66
C VAL A 381 36.39 -20.35 19.20
N SER A 382 37.43 -20.15 19.97
CA SER A 382 38.52 -19.25 19.64
C SER A 382 39.45 -19.93 18.61
N PRO A 383 39.76 -19.28 17.51
CA PRO A 383 40.90 -19.66 16.70
C PRO A 383 41.90 -18.51 16.64
N PHE A 384 42.82 -18.40 17.54
CA PHE A 384 44.16 -17.85 17.29
C PHE A 384 45.05 -18.16 18.48
N GLY A 385 45.66 -19.32 18.41
CA GLY A 385 46.86 -19.67 19.14
C GLY A 385 48.05 -18.99 18.44
N THR A 386 48.64 -18.02 19.10
CA THR A 386 49.95 -17.50 18.72
C THR A 386 51.02 -18.54 18.98
N VAL A 387 51.66 -19.04 17.94
CA VAL A 387 52.93 -19.76 18.00
C VAL A 387 54.03 -18.71 18.02
N ARG A 388 54.73 -18.53 19.14
CA ARG A 388 56.09 -17.99 19.19
C ARG A 388 57.03 -19.18 19.04
N GLY A 389 57.80 -19.18 17.97
CA GLY A 389 58.94 -20.04 17.80
C GLY A 389 60.19 -19.40 18.31
N SER A 390 60.96 -20.16 18.99
CA SER A 390 62.40 -19.94 19.19
C SER A 390 63.16 -20.35 17.93
#